data_b48e5939ab41354991f8cce0c6b038b8
#
_entry.id   b48e5939ab41354991f8cce0c6b038b8
#
_cell.length_a   1.000
_cell.length_b   1.000
_cell.length_c   1.000
_cell.angle_alpha   90.00
_cell.angle_beta   90.00
_cell.angle_gamma   90.00
#
_symmetry.space_group_name_H-M   'P 1'
#
loop_
_entity.id
_entity.type
_entity.pdbx_description
1 polymer ?
#
loop_
_entity_poly.entity_id
_entity_poly.type
_entity_poly.pdbx_seq_one_letter_code
_entity_poly.pdbx_strand_id
1 'polypeptide(L)'
;MNKLLKFTAIFEAATGLALLVIPSVVGQLLLGAELTGLIISLGRVTGIALIALAVACWPGFTALCGMLTYGALVTVYLAYLGIRGEWAGPLLWPAVVLHAVLTLFLARAWYKSREDKVT
;
A
#
# COMPACT_ATOMS: atom_id res chain seq x y z
N MET A 1 7.36 -12.95 20.88
CA MET A 1 7.37 -12.77 19.42
C MET A 1 6.16 -11.97 18.94
N ASN A 2 4.93 -12.40 19.30
CA ASN A 2 3.72 -11.69 18.84
C ASN A 2 3.65 -10.22 19.26
N LYS A 3 4.08 -9.92 20.48
CA LYS A 3 4.09 -8.52 20.96
C LYS A 3 5.03 -7.66 20.16
N LEU A 4 6.20 -8.21 19.80
CA LEU A 4 7.17 -7.51 18.98
C LEU A 4 6.64 -7.26 17.57
N LEU A 5 6.01 -8.29 16.96
CA LEU A 5 5.39 -8.14 15.64
C LEU A 5 4.29 -7.09 15.65
N LYS A 6 3.44 -7.10 16.67
CA LYS A 6 2.37 -6.10 16.79
C LYS A 6 2.92 -4.69 16.93
N PHE A 7 3.93 -4.53 17.79
CA PHE A 7 4.56 -3.22 17.97
C PHE A 7 5.16 -2.72 16.67
N THR A 8 5.92 -3.59 15.98
CA THR A 8 6.55 -3.23 14.71
C THR A 8 5.50 -2.90 13.64
N ALA A 9 4.42 -3.71 13.58
CA ALA A 9 3.35 -3.47 12.62
C ALA A 9 2.66 -2.13 12.86
N ILE A 10 2.39 -1.79 14.12
CA ILE A 10 1.79 -0.50 14.47
C ILE A 10 2.71 0.65 14.06
N PHE A 11 4.01 0.51 14.33
CA PHE A 11 4.99 1.53 13.95
C PHE A 11 5.06 1.72 12.44
N GLU A 12 5.09 0.60 11.69
CA GLU A 12 5.14 0.66 10.23
C GLU A 12 3.84 1.22 9.65
N ALA A 13 2.70 0.85 10.23
CA ALA A 13 1.41 1.38 9.78
C ALA A 13 1.33 2.88 10.01
N ALA A 14 1.80 3.35 11.17
CA ALA A 14 1.80 4.78 11.50
C ALA A 14 2.72 5.55 10.54
N THR A 15 3.92 5.03 10.29
CA THR A 15 4.86 5.64 9.36
C THR A 15 4.30 5.67 7.94
N GLY A 16 3.70 4.56 7.52
CA GLY A 16 3.10 4.46 6.20
C GLY A 16 1.93 5.42 6.03
N LEU A 17 1.08 5.53 7.04
CA LEU A 17 -0.03 6.47 7.01
C LEU A 17 0.46 7.92 6.96
N ALA A 18 1.50 8.25 7.72
CA ALA A 18 2.09 9.58 7.68
C ALA A 18 2.66 9.91 6.31
N LEU A 19 3.35 8.94 5.67
CA LEU A 19 3.86 9.13 4.32
C LEU A 19 2.75 9.29 3.30
N LEU A 20 1.62 8.61 3.49
CA LEU A 20 0.50 8.71 2.58
C LEU A 20 -0.20 10.06 2.69
N VAL A 21 -0.39 10.56 3.91
CA VAL A 21 -1.18 11.77 4.18
C VAL A 21 -0.32 13.02 4.16
N ILE A 22 0.86 12.98 4.80
CA ILE A 22 1.74 14.15 4.95
C ILE A 22 3.18 13.82 4.56
N PRO A 23 3.43 13.42 3.29
CA PRO A 23 4.77 12.96 2.88
C PRO A 23 5.85 14.04 3.05
N SER A 24 5.53 15.30 2.80
CA SER A 24 6.51 16.38 2.91
C SER A 24 7.01 16.57 4.34
N VAL A 25 6.11 16.44 5.33
CA VAL A 25 6.48 16.56 6.74
C VAL A 25 7.41 15.40 7.13
N VAL A 26 7.09 14.19 6.69
CA VAL A 26 7.92 13.01 6.98
C VAL A 26 9.30 13.17 6.35
N GLY A 27 9.35 13.64 5.10
CA GLY A 27 10.63 13.89 4.43
C GLY A 27 11.47 14.88 5.18
N GLN A 28 10.87 15.96 5.66
CA GLN A 28 11.59 16.98 6.39
C GLN A 28 12.12 16.47 7.74
N LEU A 29 11.32 15.69 8.45
CA LEU A 29 11.70 15.17 9.76
C LEU A 29 12.75 14.06 9.67
N LEU A 30 12.65 13.17 8.68
CA LEU A 30 13.55 12.02 8.56
C LEU A 30 14.78 12.31 7.70
N LEU A 31 14.60 13.06 6.62
CA LEU A 31 15.67 13.25 5.64
C LEU A 31 16.20 14.67 5.60
N GLY A 32 15.61 15.57 6.38
CA GLY A 32 16.07 16.95 6.45
C GLY A 32 15.68 17.82 5.27
N ALA A 33 14.81 17.35 4.38
CA ALA A 33 14.38 18.09 3.21
C ALA A 33 12.93 17.77 2.88
N GLU A 34 12.22 18.73 2.30
CA GLU A 34 10.85 18.52 1.85
C GLU A 34 10.83 17.65 0.60
N LEU A 35 9.85 16.74 0.54
CA LEU A 35 9.57 15.99 -0.68
C LEU A 35 8.75 16.88 -1.61
N THR A 36 9.17 16.99 -2.86
CA THR A 36 8.47 17.83 -3.85
C THR A 36 8.31 17.07 -5.15
N GLY A 37 7.34 17.50 -5.96
CA GLY A 37 7.11 16.95 -7.30
C GLY A 37 6.81 15.46 -7.27
N LEU A 38 7.44 14.75 -8.18
CA LEU A 38 7.25 13.30 -8.33
C LEU A 38 7.60 12.53 -7.06
N ILE A 39 8.53 13.03 -6.26
CA ILE A 39 8.97 12.35 -5.05
C ILE A 39 7.83 12.24 -4.03
N ILE A 40 6.88 13.19 -4.03
CA ILE A 40 5.70 13.10 -3.18
C ILE A 40 4.89 11.85 -3.53
N SER A 41 4.69 11.60 -4.81
CA SER A 41 3.94 10.41 -5.26
C SER A 41 4.67 9.13 -4.88
N LEU A 42 6.00 9.09 -5.06
CA LEU A 42 6.79 7.94 -4.66
C LEU A 42 6.73 7.72 -3.15
N GLY A 43 6.75 8.80 -2.37
CA GLY A 43 6.61 8.73 -0.92
C GLY A 43 5.27 8.13 -0.51
N ARG A 44 4.20 8.50 -1.20
CA ARG A 44 2.87 7.96 -0.92
C ARG A 44 2.78 6.48 -1.26
N VAL A 45 3.34 6.06 -2.39
CA VAL A 45 3.38 4.64 -2.75
C VAL A 45 4.19 3.86 -1.71
N THR A 46 5.30 4.42 -1.24
CA THR A 46 6.08 3.82 -0.16
C THR A 46 5.24 3.67 1.11
N GLY A 47 4.45 4.70 1.45
CA GLY A 47 3.53 4.63 2.58
C GLY A 47 2.52 3.51 2.44
N ILE A 48 1.96 3.34 1.25
CA ILE A 48 1.04 2.23 0.96
C ILE A 48 1.73 0.89 1.18
N ALA A 49 2.97 0.75 0.71
CA ALA A 49 3.75 -0.48 0.89
C ALA A 49 3.99 -0.78 2.36
N LEU A 50 4.28 0.24 3.16
CA LEU A 50 4.50 0.06 4.61
C LEU A 50 3.22 -0.36 5.32
N ILE A 51 2.08 0.21 4.94
CA ILE A 51 0.78 -0.20 5.49
C ILE A 51 0.51 -1.66 5.14
N ALA A 52 0.76 -2.05 3.90
CA ALA A 52 0.56 -3.43 3.46
C ALA A 52 1.48 -4.39 4.21
N LEU A 53 2.73 -3.99 4.43
CA LEU A 53 3.68 -4.77 5.21
C LEU A 53 3.20 -4.96 6.64
N ALA A 54 2.67 -3.91 7.25
CA ALA A 54 2.11 -3.98 8.60
C ALA A 54 0.94 -4.97 8.67
N VAL A 55 0.06 -4.94 7.66
CA VAL A 55 -1.06 -5.89 7.58
C VAL A 55 -0.54 -7.32 7.45
N ALA A 56 0.43 -7.54 6.56
CA ALA A 56 0.99 -8.87 6.33
C ALA A 56 1.68 -9.44 7.58
N CYS A 57 2.31 -8.56 8.37
CA CYS A 57 3.06 -8.97 9.56
C CYS A 57 2.20 -9.02 10.84
N TRP A 58 0.95 -8.61 10.76
CA TRP A 58 0.07 -8.69 11.93
C TRP A 58 -0.24 -10.15 12.27
N PRO A 59 -0.10 -10.55 13.54
CA PRO A 59 -0.42 -11.93 13.93
C PRO A 59 -1.85 -12.30 13.56
N GLY A 60 -2.00 -13.46 12.91
CA GLY A 60 -3.29 -13.93 12.43
C GLY A 60 -3.64 -13.52 11.00
N PHE A 61 -2.90 -12.57 10.42
CA PHE A 61 -3.09 -12.21 9.03
C PHE A 61 -2.06 -12.93 8.16
N THR A 62 -2.35 -13.00 6.86
CA THR A 62 -1.51 -13.71 5.91
C THR A 62 -0.87 -12.74 4.91
N ALA A 63 0.12 -13.22 4.17
CA ALA A 63 0.71 -12.48 3.07
C ALA A 63 -0.36 -12.09 2.04
N LEU A 64 -1.38 -12.94 1.87
CA LEU A 64 -2.50 -12.65 0.97
C LEU A 64 -3.22 -11.37 1.38
N CYS A 65 -3.48 -11.18 2.69
CA CYS A 65 -4.09 -9.96 3.19
C CYS A 65 -3.25 -8.72 2.90
N GLY A 66 -1.93 -8.84 3.08
CA GLY A 66 -1.00 -7.75 2.79
C GLY A 66 -0.98 -7.39 1.32
N MET A 67 -0.90 -8.39 0.44
CA MET A 67 -0.88 -8.15 -0.99
C MET A 67 -2.21 -7.61 -1.49
N LEU A 68 -3.31 -8.06 -0.93
CA LEU A 68 -4.63 -7.55 -1.27
C LEU A 68 -4.75 -6.07 -0.90
N THR A 69 -4.29 -5.72 0.31
CA THR A 69 -4.26 -4.33 0.77
C THR A 69 -3.41 -3.46 -0.16
N TYR A 70 -2.21 -3.93 -0.47
CA TYR A 70 -1.29 -3.21 -1.36
C TYR A 70 -1.90 -3.02 -2.74
N GLY A 71 -2.42 -4.10 -3.32
CA GLY A 71 -3.00 -4.05 -4.67
C GLY A 71 -4.17 -3.10 -4.76
N ALA A 72 -5.07 -3.14 -3.78
CA ALA A 72 -6.24 -2.27 -3.76
C ALA A 72 -5.83 -0.80 -3.66
N LEU A 73 -4.96 -0.48 -2.69
CA LEU A 73 -4.54 0.91 -2.46
C LEU A 73 -3.72 1.47 -3.62
N VAL A 74 -2.81 0.66 -4.18
CA VAL A 74 -2.00 1.09 -5.31
C VAL A 74 -2.87 1.30 -6.56
N THR A 75 -3.82 0.40 -6.81
CA THR A 75 -4.73 0.55 -7.95
C THR A 75 -5.49 1.87 -7.87
N VAL A 76 -6.07 2.16 -6.71
CA VAL A 76 -6.83 3.40 -6.50
C VAL A 76 -5.92 4.62 -6.66
N TYR A 77 -4.73 4.59 -6.07
CA TYR A 77 -3.84 5.73 -6.12
C TYR A 77 -3.30 5.99 -7.52
N LEU A 78 -2.88 4.93 -8.23
CA LEU A 78 -2.38 5.09 -9.60
C LEU A 78 -3.49 5.56 -10.55
N ALA A 79 -4.72 5.05 -10.36
CA ALA A 79 -5.87 5.53 -11.13
C ALA A 79 -6.11 7.02 -10.88
N TYR A 80 -5.99 7.45 -9.62
CA TYR A 80 -6.12 8.85 -9.26
C TYR A 80 -5.06 9.70 -9.98
N LEU A 81 -3.80 9.26 -9.99
CA LEU A 81 -2.73 9.96 -10.69
C LEU A 81 -3.00 10.03 -12.19
N GLY A 82 -3.52 8.94 -12.77
CA GLY A 82 -3.85 8.89 -14.19
C GLY A 82 -4.96 9.85 -14.57
N ILE A 83 -5.98 9.97 -13.71
CA ILE A 83 -7.09 10.90 -13.93
C ILE A 83 -6.59 12.34 -13.83
N ARG A 84 -5.72 12.63 -12.86
CA ARG A 84 -5.16 13.97 -12.72
C ARG A 84 -4.21 14.34 -13.87
N GLY A 85 -3.49 13.36 -14.40
CA GLY A 85 -2.66 13.54 -15.57
C GLY A 85 -1.31 14.22 -15.37
N GLU A 86 -0.99 14.67 -14.16
CA GLU A 86 0.27 15.38 -13.88
C GLU A 86 1.50 14.51 -14.03
N TRP A 87 1.41 13.26 -13.55
CA TRP A 87 2.53 12.34 -13.51
C TRP A 87 2.19 11.03 -14.20
N ALA A 88 1.53 11.14 -15.36
CA ALA A 88 1.06 9.96 -16.09
C ALA A 88 2.05 9.61 -17.21
N GLY A 89 2.87 8.60 -16.97
CA GLY A 89 3.75 8.04 -17.99
C GLY A 89 3.02 7.01 -18.85
N PRO A 90 3.70 6.50 -19.90
CA PRO A 90 3.06 5.57 -20.85
C PRO A 90 2.70 4.22 -20.22
N LEU A 91 3.33 3.84 -19.10
CA LEU A 91 3.04 2.58 -18.43
C LEU A 91 2.09 2.73 -17.25
N LEU A 92 1.59 3.95 -16.97
CA LEU A 92 0.72 4.17 -15.80
C LEU A 92 -0.59 3.41 -15.94
N TRP A 93 -1.31 3.58 -17.06
CA TRP A 93 -2.58 2.88 -17.25
C TRP A 93 -2.43 1.37 -17.38
N PRO A 94 -1.43 0.85 -18.11
CA PRO A 94 -1.14 -0.58 -18.04
C PRO A 94 -0.88 -1.07 -16.62
N ALA A 95 -0.18 -0.30 -15.79
CA ALA A 95 0.07 -0.66 -14.40
C ALA A 95 -1.22 -0.67 -13.58
N VAL A 96 -2.12 0.31 -13.80
CA VAL A 96 -3.43 0.35 -13.14
C VAL A 96 -4.23 -0.92 -13.48
N VAL A 97 -4.28 -1.27 -14.77
CA VAL A 97 -5.01 -2.46 -15.21
C VAL A 97 -4.41 -3.73 -14.59
N LEU A 98 -3.09 -3.84 -14.62
CA LEU A 98 -2.41 -5.00 -14.05
C LEU A 98 -2.71 -5.14 -12.55
N HIS A 99 -2.57 -4.06 -11.79
CA HIS A 99 -2.83 -4.13 -10.35
C HIS A 99 -4.30 -4.38 -10.05
N ALA A 100 -5.20 -3.82 -10.85
CA ALA A 100 -6.64 -4.10 -10.69
C ALA A 100 -6.95 -5.57 -10.93
N VAL A 101 -6.41 -6.16 -12.01
CA VAL A 101 -6.63 -7.57 -12.33
C VAL A 101 -6.05 -8.46 -11.23
N LEU A 102 -4.81 -8.20 -10.81
CA LEU A 102 -4.18 -8.96 -9.74
C LEU A 102 -4.97 -8.84 -8.43
N THR A 103 -5.46 -7.65 -8.11
CA THR A 103 -6.26 -7.42 -6.90
C THR A 103 -7.56 -8.23 -6.95
N LEU A 104 -8.21 -8.29 -8.11
CA LEU A 104 -9.43 -9.09 -8.26
C LEU A 104 -9.16 -10.58 -8.06
N PHE A 105 -8.05 -11.08 -8.61
CA PHE A 105 -7.66 -12.49 -8.41
C PHE A 105 -7.34 -12.75 -6.94
N LEU A 106 -6.63 -11.84 -6.28
CA LEU A 106 -6.29 -11.98 -4.87
C LEU A 106 -7.54 -11.93 -3.99
N ALA A 107 -8.47 -11.04 -4.31
CA ALA A 107 -9.74 -10.95 -3.59
C ALA A 107 -10.55 -12.23 -3.73
N ARG A 108 -10.55 -12.80 -4.95
CA ARG A 108 -11.23 -14.07 -5.19
C ARG A 108 -10.58 -15.21 -4.40
N ALA A 109 -9.25 -15.25 -4.38
CA ALA A 109 -8.51 -16.25 -3.62
C ALA A 109 -8.79 -16.12 -2.12
N TRP A 110 -8.85 -14.90 -1.62
CA TRP A 110 -9.15 -14.64 -0.21
C TRP A 110 -10.57 -15.09 0.14
N TYR A 111 -11.52 -14.76 -0.72
CA TYR A 111 -12.92 -15.14 -0.52
C TYR A 111 -13.09 -16.65 -0.53
N LYS A 112 -12.45 -17.34 -1.49
CA LYS A 112 -12.49 -18.79 -1.59
C LYS A 112 -11.84 -19.45 -0.39
N SER A 113 -10.74 -18.90 0.10
CA SER A 113 -10.06 -19.38 1.30
C SER A 113 -10.97 -19.33 2.52
N ARG A 114 -11.78 -18.28 2.65
CA ARG A 114 -12.74 -18.16 3.75
C ARG A 114 -13.87 -19.15 3.63
N GLU A 115 -14.37 -19.42 2.43
CA GLU A 115 -15.39 -20.44 2.21
C GLU A 115 -14.88 -21.82 2.60
N ASP A 116 -13.65 -22.16 2.22
CA ASP A 116 -13.05 -23.44 2.54
C ASP A 116 -12.91 -23.64 4.06
N LYS A 117 -12.71 -22.57 4.82
CA LYS A 117 -12.62 -22.66 6.28
C LYS A 117 -13.97 -22.89 6.96
N VAL A 118 -15.05 -22.47 6.32
CA VAL A 118 -16.41 -22.64 6.87
C VAL A 118 -16.94 -24.04 6.62
N THR A 119 -16.51 -24.71 5.57
CA THR A 119 -16.92 -26.07 5.24
C THR A 119 -15.94 -27.09 5.81
#